data_475ae6b25c992d8133b12b0a6185f9eb
#
_entry.id   475ae6b25c992d8133b12b0a6185f9eb
#
_cell.length_a   1.000
_cell.length_b   1.000
_cell.length_c   1.000
_cell.angle_alpha   90.00
_cell.angle_beta   90.00
_cell.angle_gamma   90.00
#
_symmetry.space_group_name_H-M   'P 1'
#
loop_
_entity.id
_entity.type
_entity.pdbx_description
1 polymer ?
#
loop_
_entity_poly.entity_id
_entity_poly.type
_entity_poly.pdbx_seq_one_letter_code
_entity_poly.pdbx_strand_id
1 'polypeptide(L)'
;ERDCSIQRRFQKIIEESPAPKIEQSIIDEMAESAVNFVTNQKYEGAGTIEYIYDIDNKKFYFLEMNTRIQVEHPVTEAVTNFDLVEMQIKFALNMNIDSIEQSKINKSGHAVECRLYAEDPTKNFLPSPGKISKLKIPNTGLHNIRLDIGVDEGDEISFYYDPMIAKIISKGINRAECINNMIQYLNELELE
;
A
#
# COMPACT_ATOMS: atom_id res chain seq x y z
N GLU A 1 -8.11 7.21 -0.65
CA GLU A 1 -8.44 6.13 0.29
C GLU A 1 -7.87 4.80 -0.20
N ARG A 2 -7.74 3.85 0.74
CA ARG A 2 -7.23 2.50 0.51
C ARG A 2 -8.12 1.49 1.24
N ASP A 3 -8.22 0.27 0.70
CA ASP A 3 -8.73 -0.88 1.41
C ASP A 3 -7.55 -1.76 1.83
N CYS A 4 -7.46 -2.02 3.14
CA CYS A 4 -6.44 -2.85 3.75
C CYS A 4 -7.07 -4.02 4.54
N SER A 5 -8.24 -4.49 4.11
CA SER A 5 -9.02 -5.51 4.82
C SER A 5 -8.42 -6.91 4.73
N ILE A 6 -7.60 -7.19 3.70
CA ILE A 6 -6.97 -8.50 3.53
C ILE A 6 -5.75 -8.59 4.43
N GLN A 7 -5.96 -9.25 5.55
CA GLN A 7 -4.99 -9.36 6.62
C GLN A 7 -4.82 -10.82 7.08
N ARG A 8 -3.65 -11.11 7.60
CA ARG A 8 -3.36 -12.34 8.33
C ARG A 8 -2.82 -12.00 9.70
N ARG A 9 -3.50 -12.41 10.77
CA ARG A 9 -3.12 -12.09 12.16
C ARG A 9 -2.89 -10.59 12.38
N PHE A 10 -3.82 -9.76 11.88
CA PHE A 10 -3.75 -8.29 11.90
C PHE A 10 -2.63 -7.66 11.08
N GLN A 11 -1.88 -8.44 10.31
CA GLN A 11 -0.88 -7.96 9.37
C GLN A 11 -1.51 -7.82 7.99
N LYS A 12 -1.43 -6.63 7.42
CA LYS A 12 -1.87 -6.33 6.06
C LYS A 12 -1.02 -7.14 5.07
N ILE A 13 -1.66 -7.78 4.10
CA ILE A 13 -1.01 -8.64 3.09
C ILE A 13 -1.28 -8.12 1.69
N ILE A 14 -2.50 -7.66 1.44
CA ILE A 14 -2.91 -7.06 0.16
C ILE A 14 -3.65 -5.78 0.47
N GLU A 15 -3.28 -4.71 -0.23
CA GLU A 15 -3.91 -3.41 -0.15
C GLU A 15 -4.31 -2.93 -1.54
N GLU A 16 -5.39 -2.18 -1.64
CA GLU A 16 -5.84 -1.64 -2.91
C GLU A 16 -6.35 -0.20 -2.82
N SER A 17 -6.27 0.51 -3.93
CA SER A 17 -6.82 1.85 -4.09
C SER A 17 -7.40 2.01 -5.50
N PRO A 18 -8.59 2.62 -5.65
CA PRO A 18 -9.54 3.03 -4.62
C PRO A 18 -10.14 1.85 -3.84
N ALA A 19 -10.67 2.12 -2.64
CA ALA A 19 -11.38 1.13 -1.85
C ALA A 19 -12.65 0.66 -2.59
N PRO A 20 -12.82 -0.65 -2.86
CA PRO A 20 -13.98 -1.14 -3.57
C PRO A 20 -15.22 -1.19 -2.68
N LYS A 21 -16.40 -1.14 -3.29
CA LYS A 21 -17.69 -1.40 -2.63
C LYS A 21 -18.08 -0.41 -1.50
N ILE A 22 -17.42 0.73 -1.40
CA ILE A 22 -17.82 1.80 -0.48
C ILE A 22 -18.43 2.93 -1.30
N GLU A 23 -19.57 3.44 -0.87
CA GLU A 23 -20.23 4.57 -1.53
C GLU A 23 -19.36 5.83 -1.40
N GLN A 24 -19.28 6.62 -2.47
CA GLN A 24 -18.45 7.82 -2.49
C GLN A 24 -18.81 8.81 -1.37
N SER A 25 -20.10 8.94 -1.02
CA SER A 25 -20.55 9.77 0.09
C SER A 25 -19.93 9.37 1.44
N ILE A 26 -19.80 8.07 1.69
CA ILE A 26 -19.15 7.56 2.92
C ILE A 26 -17.65 7.84 2.89
N ILE A 27 -17.02 7.68 1.75
CA ILE A 27 -15.60 8.03 1.57
C ILE A 27 -15.36 9.51 1.84
N ASP A 28 -16.26 10.37 1.33
CA ASP A 28 -16.19 11.82 1.54
C ASP A 28 -16.37 12.18 3.02
N GLU A 29 -17.31 11.53 3.72
CA GLU A 29 -17.51 11.71 5.17
C GLU A 29 -16.27 11.25 5.97
N MET A 30 -15.66 10.11 5.61
CA MET A 30 -14.41 9.64 6.22
C MET A 30 -13.28 10.67 6.01
N ALA A 31 -13.15 11.17 4.79
CA ALA A 31 -12.13 12.15 4.43
C ALA A 31 -12.31 13.46 5.20
N GLU A 32 -13.54 13.98 5.29
CA GLU A 32 -13.84 15.17 6.06
C GLU A 32 -13.56 14.98 7.55
N SER A 33 -13.97 13.84 8.12
CA SER A 33 -13.66 13.48 9.51
C SER A 33 -12.16 13.44 9.77
N ALA A 34 -11.38 12.84 8.85
CA ALA A 34 -9.93 12.77 8.95
C ALA A 34 -9.28 14.16 8.91
N VAL A 35 -9.67 15.00 7.95
CA VAL A 35 -9.13 16.37 7.82
C VAL A 35 -9.46 17.20 9.06
N ASN A 36 -10.71 17.14 9.54
CA ASN A 36 -11.12 17.85 10.76
C ASN A 36 -10.31 17.41 11.98
N PHE A 37 -10.08 16.09 12.11
CA PHE A 37 -9.27 15.56 13.21
C PHE A 37 -7.85 16.12 13.19
N VAL A 38 -7.13 16.00 12.06
CA VAL A 38 -5.72 16.42 11.97
C VAL A 38 -5.57 17.93 12.07
N THR A 39 -6.52 18.71 11.54
CA THR A 39 -6.54 20.16 11.64
C THR A 39 -6.67 20.61 13.10
N ASN A 40 -7.58 20.01 13.86
CA ASN A 40 -7.78 20.31 15.28
C ASN A 40 -6.54 19.97 16.12
N GLN A 41 -5.78 18.94 15.74
CA GLN A 41 -4.53 18.56 16.39
C GLN A 41 -3.33 19.36 15.88
N LYS A 42 -3.49 20.25 14.90
CA LYS A 42 -2.40 20.97 14.22
C LYS A 42 -1.28 20.03 13.76
N TYR A 43 -1.69 18.86 13.26
CA TYR A 43 -0.75 17.85 12.79
C TYR A 43 -0.12 18.29 11.47
N GLU A 44 1.20 18.15 11.38
CA GLU A 44 1.98 18.45 10.19
C GLU A 44 2.78 17.22 9.75
N GLY A 45 2.81 16.95 8.45
CA GLY A 45 3.52 15.82 7.86
C GLY A 45 2.61 14.74 7.29
N ALA A 46 3.22 13.65 6.81
CA ALA A 46 2.47 12.52 6.30
C ALA A 46 1.80 11.74 7.44
N GLY A 47 0.52 11.43 7.26
CA GLY A 47 -0.24 10.65 8.21
C GLY A 47 -1.38 9.91 7.55
N THR A 48 -1.85 8.86 8.20
CA THR A 48 -3.00 8.07 7.75
C THR A 48 -3.92 7.81 8.92
N ILE A 49 -5.20 8.10 8.73
CA ILE A 49 -6.25 7.69 9.65
C ILE A 49 -6.87 6.40 9.15
N GLU A 50 -6.94 5.41 10.02
CA GLU A 50 -7.57 4.13 9.74
C GLU A 50 -8.96 4.08 10.37
N TYR A 51 -9.91 3.55 9.59
CA TYR A 51 -11.28 3.33 10.00
C TYR A 51 -11.67 1.87 9.85
N ILE A 52 -12.54 1.40 10.74
CA ILE A 52 -13.31 0.18 10.51
C ILE A 52 -14.63 0.58 9.87
N TYR A 53 -14.96 -0.05 8.73
CA TYR A 53 -16.21 0.18 8.04
C TYR A 53 -17.15 -1.01 8.19
N ASP A 54 -18.31 -0.78 8.78
CA ASP A 54 -19.40 -1.74 8.88
C ASP A 54 -20.25 -1.66 7.61
N ILE A 55 -20.09 -2.64 6.74
CA ILE A 55 -20.75 -2.70 5.43
C ILE A 55 -22.28 -2.79 5.57
N ASP A 56 -22.76 -3.55 6.56
CA ASP A 56 -24.20 -3.82 6.73
C ASP A 56 -24.95 -2.57 7.21
N ASN A 57 -24.35 -1.84 8.14
CA ASN A 57 -24.93 -0.63 8.70
C ASN A 57 -24.47 0.66 8.03
N LYS A 58 -23.55 0.58 7.07
CA LYS A 58 -22.93 1.72 6.37
C LYS A 58 -22.35 2.76 7.34
N LYS A 59 -21.66 2.30 8.37
CA LYS A 59 -21.06 3.14 9.40
C LYS A 59 -19.56 2.91 9.48
N PHE A 60 -18.82 3.96 9.75
CA PHE A 60 -17.39 3.85 10.00
C PHE A 60 -17.04 4.30 11.40
N TYR A 61 -15.97 3.74 11.92
CA TYR A 61 -15.47 3.99 13.26
C TYR A 61 -13.97 4.25 13.20
N PHE A 62 -13.52 5.29 13.89
CA PHE A 62 -12.11 5.58 14.03
C PHE A 62 -11.39 4.41 14.71
N LEU A 63 -10.30 3.94 14.11
CA LEU A 63 -9.44 2.90 14.69
C LEU A 63 -8.18 3.51 15.28
N GLU A 64 -7.37 4.13 14.44
CA GLU A 64 -6.11 4.74 14.84
C GLU A 64 -5.63 5.80 13.84
N MET A 65 -4.62 6.56 14.24
CA MET A 65 -3.85 7.41 13.33
C MET A 65 -2.39 6.97 13.33
N ASN A 66 -1.87 6.69 12.15
CA ASN A 66 -0.45 6.46 11.94
C ASN A 66 0.22 7.77 11.52
N THR A 67 1.07 8.32 12.38
CA THR A 67 1.77 9.61 12.17
C THR A 67 3.06 9.44 11.36
N ARG A 68 2.98 8.70 10.28
CA ARG A 68 4.08 8.35 9.37
C ARG A 68 3.53 7.95 8.02
N ILE A 69 4.44 7.84 7.03
CA ILE A 69 4.10 7.13 5.80
C ILE A 69 3.85 5.63 6.10
N GLN A 70 2.96 5.02 5.34
CA GLN A 70 2.63 3.59 5.50
C GLN A 70 3.28 2.76 4.39
N VAL A 71 3.41 1.44 4.64
CA VAL A 71 3.98 0.49 3.68
C VAL A 71 3.22 0.55 2.36
N GLU A 72 1.90 0.66 2.42
CA GLU A 72 0.97 0.66 1.30
C GLU A 72 0.80 2.02 0.59
N HIS A 73 1.69 3.01 0.83
CA HIS A 73 1.64 4.28 0.10
C HIS A 73 1.72 4.14 -1.42
N PRO A 74 2.40 3.11 -1.99
CA PRO A 74 2.53 2.98 -3.44
C PRO A 74 1.20 2.84 -4.19
N VAL A 75 0.15 2.25 -3.60
CA VAL A 75 -1.16 2.18 -4.28
C VAL A 75 -1.80 3.56 -4.41
N THR A 76 -1.58 4.45 -3.44
CA THR A 76 -2.02 5.85 -3.54
C THR A 76 -1.23 6.60 -4.61
N GLU A 77 0.09 6.44 -4.64
CA GLU A 77 0.96 7.02 -5.66
C GLU A 77 0.55 6.57 -7.06
N ALA A 78 0.29 5.28 -7.22
CA ALA A 78 -0.09 4.70 -8.51
C ALA A 78 -1.38 5.30 -9.08
N VAL A 79 -2.39 5.58 -8.26
CA VAL A 79 -3.67 6.12 -8.73
C VAL A 79 -3.70 7.65 -8.81
N THR A 80 -2.82 8.35 -8.09
CA THR A 80 -2.77 9.83 -8.04
C THR A 80 -1.65 10.44 -8.84
N ASN A 81 -0.62 9.66 -9.17
CA ASN A 81 0.65 10.09 -9.79
C ASN A 81 1.44 11.11 -8.93
N PHE A 82 1.26 11.11 -7.62
CA PHE A 82 2.10 11.85 -6.67
C PHE A 82 3.16 10.92 -6.08
N ASP A 83 4.37 11.44 -5.87
CA ASP A 83 5.41 10.79 -5.07
C ASP A 83 5.30 11.31 -3.61
N LEU A 84 4.76 10.47 -2.74
CA LEU A 84 4.54 10.85 -1.34
C LEU A 84 5.83 10.95 -0.55
N VAL A 85 6.86 10.20 -0.90
CA VAL A 85 8.18 10.26 -0.28
C VAL A 85 8.88 11.57 -0.67
N GLU A 86 8.85 11.94 -1.94
CA GLU A 86 9.35 13.23 -2.40
C GLU A 86 8.65 14.39 -1.68
N MET A 87 7.33 14.31 -1.54
CA MET A 87 6.55 15.31 -0.80
C MET A 87 6.98 15.44 0.65
N GLN A 88 7.22 14.31 1.35
CA GLN A 88 7.74 14.34 2.72
C GLN A 88 9.12 15.01 2.80
N ILE A 89 10.01 14.71 1.86
CA ILE A 89 11.34 15.32 1.80
C ILE A 89 11.22 16.85 1.57
N LYS A 90 10.41 17.26 0.61
CA LYS A 90 10.15 18.68 0.32
C LYS A 90 9.60 19.42 1.56
N PHE A 91 8.63 18.80 2.23
CA PHE A 91 8.07 19.36 3.46
C PHE A 91 9.13 19.51 4.56
N ALA A 92 9.93 18.48 4.81
CA ALA A 92 11.00 18.51 5.82
C ALA A 92 12.08 19.55 5.53
N LEU A 93 12.30 19.87 4.25
CA LEU A 93 13.24 20.91 3.80
C LEU A 93 12.60 22.31 3.76
N ASN A 94 11.38 22.49 4.24
CA ASN A 94 10.60 23.72 4.14
C ASN A 94 10.46 24.24 2.68
N MET A 95 10.47 23.33 1.73
CA MET A 95 10.19 23.66 0.33
C MET A 95 8.69 23.83 0.14
N ASN A 96 8.32 24.69 -0.79
CA ASN A 96 6.91 24.94 -1.09
C ASN A 96 6.24 23.71 -1.71
N ILE A 97 5.23 23.17 -1.02
CA ILE A 97 4.32 22.13 -1.48
C ILE A 97 2.88 22.67 -1.70
N ASP A 98 2.67 23.99 -1.56
CA ASP A 98 1.36 24.64 -1.66
C ASP A 98 0.74 24.55 -3.08
N SER A 99 1.51 24.10 -4.07
CA SER A 99 1.01 23.82 -5.42
C SER A 99 0.07 22.60 -5.47
N ILE A 100 -0.04 21.85 -4.38
CA ILE A 100 -0.90 20.67 -4.27
C ILE A 100 -2.25 21.09 -3.68
N GLU A 101 -3.18 21.38 -4.57
CA GLU A 101 -4.56 21.62 -4.18
C GLU A 101 -5.34 20.32 -4.22
N GLN A 102 -6.02 19.95 -3.13
CA GLN A 102 -6.82 18.74 -3.02
C GLN A 102 -7.83 18.60 -4.19
N SER A 103 -8.41 19.70 -4.63
CA SER A 103 -9.37 19.73 -5.76
C SER A 103 -8.77 19.36 -7.11
N LYS A 104 -7.45 19.42 -7.24
CA LYS A 104 -6.71 19.07 -8.47
C LYS A 104 -6.20 17.63 -8.48
N ILE A 105 -6.33 16.91 -7.36
CA ILE A 105 -5.92 15.52 -7.27
C ILE A 105 -6.96 14.63 -7.94
N ASN A 106 -6.60 14.08 -9.09
CA ASN A 106 -7.45 13.16 -9.82
C ASN A 106 -6.94 11.73 -9.61
N LYS A 107 -7.84 10.85 -9.19
CA LYS A 107 -7.55 9.41 -9.15
C LYS A 107 -7.84 8.80 -10.52
N SER A 108 -6.94 7.95 -11.02
CA SER A 108 -7.10 7.26 -12.30
C SER A 108 -6.72 5.78 -12.20
N GLY A 109 -7.59 4.92 -12.71
CA GLY A 109 -7.38 3.49 -12.69
C GLY A 109 -7.55 2.86 -11.31
N HIS A 110 -6.90 1.74 -11.11
CA HIS A 110 -6.88 0.96 -9.88
C HIS A 110 -5.48 0.44 -9.61
N ALA A 111 -5.10 0.32 -8.36
CA ALA A 111 -3.83 -0.27 -7.95
C ALA A 111 -4.03 -1.27 -6.82
N VAL A 112 -3.28 -2.37 -6.88
CA VAL A 112 -3.21 -3.40 -5.84
C VAL A 112 -1.75 -3.60 -5.46
N GLU A 113 -1.46 -3.62 -4.17
CA GLU A 113 -0.17 -4.00 -3.62
C GLU A 113 -0.27 -5.37 -2.98
N CYS A 114 0.70 -6.24 -3.22
CA CYS A 114 0.92 -7.48 -2.49
C CYS A 114 2.26 -7.40 -1.79
N ARG A 115 2.29 -7.73 -0.51
CA ARG A 115 3.54 -7.84 0.25
C ARG A 115 4.10 -9.25 0.11
N LEU A 116 5.37 -9.35 -0.29
CA LEU A 116 6.09 -10.61 -0.36
C LEU A 116 6.89 -10.81 0.92
N TYR A 117 6.65 -11.91 1.62
CA TYR A 117 7.26 -12.23 2.90
C TYR A 117 8.07 -13.53 2.83
N ALA A 118 9.22 -13.56 3.51
CA ALA A 118 9.95 -14.79 3.78
C ALA A 118 9.28 -15.56 4.94
N GLU A 119 8.19 -16.26 4.62
CA GLU A 119 7.36 -17.02 5.56
C GLU A 119 7.05 -18.41 5.00
N ASP A 120 6.98 -19.40 5.87
CA ASP A 120 6.67 -20.78 5.50
C ASP A 120 5.15 -21.08 5.69
N PRO A 121 4.36 -21.18 4.61
CA PRO A 121 2.94 -21.48 4.71
C PRO A 121 2.64 -22.85 5.31
N THR A 122 3.57 -23.81 5.20
CA THR A 122 3.42 -25.16 5.78
C THR A 122 3.56 -25.16 7.30
N LYS A 123 4.25 -24.16 7.83
CA LYS A 123 4.44 -23.91 9.27
C LYS A 123 3.59 -22.77 9.78
N ASN A 124 2.38 -22.63 9.23
CA ASN A 124 1.45 -21.61 9.65
C ASN A 124 2.02 -20.19 9.50
N PHE A 125 2.76 -19.94 8.41
CA PHE A 125 3.37 -18.66 8.08
C PHE A 125 4.34 -18.13 9.15
N LEU A 126 5.10 -19.03 9.78
CA LEU A 126 6.22 -18.58 10.59
C LEU A 126 7.31 -17.97 9.70
N PRO A 127 8.05 -16.97 10.19
CA PRO A 127 9.20 -16.44 9.48
C PRO A 127 10.16 -17.55 9.07
N SER A 128 10.64 -17.50 7.84
CA SER A 128 11.59 -18.45 7.25
C SER A 128 12.87 -17.70 6.89
N PRO A 129 13.71 -17.38 7.90
CA PRO A 129 14.99 -16.73 7.67
C PRO A 129 15.94 -17.69 6.94
N GLY A 130 16.88 -17.13 6.20
CA GLY A 130 17.87 -17.89 5.48
C GLY A 130 18.33 -17.21 4.21
N LYS A 131 19.16 -17.93 3.46
CA LYS A 131 19.71 -17.41 2.22
C LYS A 131 18.73 -17.57 1.07
N ILE A 132 18.58 -16.52 0.27
CA ILE A 132 17.84 -16.57 -0.99
C ILE A 132 18.70 -17.34 -2.00
N SER A 133 18.31 -18.57 -2.30
CA SER A 133 19.04 -19.42 -3.24
C SER A 133 18.67 -19.16 -4.70
N LYS A 134 17.49 -18.61 -4.92
CA LYS A 134 16.97 -18.23 -6.25
C LYS A 134 16.02 -17.06 -6.15
N LEU A 135 16.24 -16.06 -7.02
CA LEU A 135 15.34 -14.92 -7.18
C LEU A 135 15.23 -14.57 -8.66
N LYS A 136 14.15 -14.98 -9.30
CA LYS A 136 13.85 -14.61 -10.69
C LYS A 136 12.71 -13.61 -10.71
N ILE A 137 13.05 -12.39 -11.04
CA ILE A 137 12.11 -11.27 -11.15
C ILE A 137 11.61 -11.21 -12.60
N PRO A 138 10.26 -11.30 -12.83
CA PRO A 138 9.68 -11.13 -14.16
C PRO A 138 9.85 -9.70 -14.68
N ASN A 139 9.66 -9.52 -15.98
CA ASN A 139 9.67 -8.18 -16.56
C ASN A 139 8.48 -7.35 -16.08
N THR A 140 8.77 -6.34 -15.27
CA THR A 140 7.75 -5.46 -14.67
C THR A 140 6.94 -4.67 -15.72
N GLY A 141 7.54 -4.34 -16.86
CA GLY A 141 6.89 -3.58 -17.92
C GLY A 141 5.77 -4.36 -18.64
N LEU A 142 5.83 -5.69 -18.67
CA LEU A 142 4.82 -6.51 -19.35
C LEU A 142 3.46 -6.52 -18.61
N HIS A 143 3.48 -6.33 -17.28
CA HIS A 143 2.30 -6.43 -16.44
C HIS A 143 1.95 -5.11 -15.73
N ASN A 144 2.56 -4.00 -16.15
CA ASN A 144 2.39 -2.69 -15.50
C ASN A 144 2.61 -2.77 -13.98
N ILE A 145 3.73 -3.37 -13.60
CA ILE A 145 4.14 -3.60 -12.21
C ILE A 145 5.22 -2.60 -11.79
N ARG A 146 5.08 -2.06 -10.59
CA ARG A 146 6.17 -1.49 -9.81
C ARG A 146 6.61 -2.53 -8.78
N LEU A 147 7.91 -2.75 -8.67
CA LEU A 147 8.50 -3.63 -7.67
C LEU A 147 9.43 -2.81 -6.77
N ASP A 148 9.06 -2.75 -5.49
CA ASP A 148 9.92 -2.19 -4.44
C ASP A 148 10.53 -3.37 -3.68
N ILE A 149 11.78 -3.70 -3.96
CA ILE A 149 12.49 -4.84 -3.38
C ILE A 149 13.78 -4.39 -2.69
N GLY A 150 14.11 -5.01 -1.57
CA GLY A 150 15.27 -4.66 -0.77
C GLY A 150 16.33 -5.78 -0.67
N VAL A 151 16.22 -6.81 -1.51
CA VAL A 151 17.12 -7.97 -1.47
C VAL A 151 17.47 -8.43 -2.89
N ASP A 152 18.59 -9.13 -2.99
CA ASP A 152 19.07 -9.79 -4.20
C ASP A 152 19.25 -11.30 -3.99
N GLU A 153 19.41 -12.06 -5.08
CA GLU A 153 19.79 -13.46 -5.01
C GLU A 153 21.13 -13.60 -4.32
N GLY A 154 21.19 -14.46 -3.32
CA GLY A 154 22.37 -14.68 -2.51
C GLY A 154 22.35 -13.95 -1.16
N ASP A 155 21.46 -12.98 -0.97
CA ASP A 155 21.28 -12.31 0.30
C ASP A 155 20.70 -13.21 1.38
N GLU A 156 20.89 -12.82 2.64
CA GLU A 156 20.39 -13.54 3.80
C GLU A 156 19.25 -12.76 4.47
N ILE A 157 18.09 -13.38 4.59
CA ILE A 157 16.97 -12.85 5.36
C ILE A 157 17.20 -13.12 6.82
N SER A 158 17.34 -12.03 7.60
CA SER A 158 17.59 -12.09 9.03
C SER A 158 16.31 -12.38 9.83
N PHE A 159 16.46 -13.07 10.95
CA PHE A 159 15.39 -13.25 11.93
C PHE A 159 15.24 -12.07 12.93
N TYR A 160 16.11 -11.06 12.83
CA TYR A 160 16.05 -9.87 13.71
C TYR A 160 15.10 -8.77 13.22
N TYR A 161 14.66 -8.85 11.96
CA TYR A 161 13.83 -7.84 11.31
C TYR A 161 12.55 -8.45 10.75
N ASP A 162 11.65 -7.59 10.30
CA ASP A 162 10.44 -8.00 9.59
C ASP A 162 10.82 -8.85 8.35
N PRO A 163 10.15 -9.99 8.13
CA PRO A 163 10.46 -10.88 7.01
C PRO A 163 9.96 -10.39 5.65
N MET A 164 9.44 -9.18 5.53
CA MET A 164 9.02 -8.60 4.25
C MET A 164 10.23 -8.32 3.37
N ILE A 165 10.25 -8.90 2.18
CA ILE A 165 11.33 -8.79 1.21
C ILE A 165 11.02 -7.87 0.04
N ALA A 166 9.75 -7.76 -0.32
CA ALA A 166 9.32 -6.89 -1.41
C ALA A 166 7.87 -6.45 -1.29
N LYS A 167 7.55 -5.37 -2.00
CA LYS A 167 6.19 -4.95 -2.34
C LYS A 167 6.03 -5.02 -3.84
N ILE A 168 4.97 -5.66 -4.29
CA ILE A 168 4.63 -5.79 -5.71
C ILE A 168 3.36 -5.00 -5.92
N ILE A 169 3.43 -3.94 -6.74
CA ILE A 169 2.32 -3.03 -6.98
C ILE A 169 1.91 -3.13 -8.44
N SER A 170 0.69 -3.60 -8.68
CA SER A 170 0.06 -3.62 -10.00
C SER A 170 -0.83 -2.40 -10.19
N LYS A 171 -0.81 -1.83 -11.41
CA LYS A 171 -1.73 -0.78 -11.84
C LYS A 171 -2.50 -1.26 -13.07
N GLY A 172 -3.78 -0.92 -13.14
CA GLY A 172 -4.65 -1.18 -14.28
C GLY A 172 -5.65 -0.06 -14.51
N ILE A 173 -6.31 -0.05 -15.67
CA ILE A 173 -7.38 0.91 -15.96
C ILE A 173 -8.62 0.65 -15.10
N ASN A 174 -8.76 -0.57 -14.58
CA ASN A 174 -9.80 -0.99 -13.66
C ASN A 174 -9.29 -2.10 -12.74
N ARG A 175 -10.09 -2.43 -11.71
CA ARG A 175 -9.73 -3.43 -10.70
C ARG A 175 -9.46 -4.82 -11.28
N ALA A 176 -10.26 -5.27 -12.27
CA ALA A 176 -10.12 -6.61 -12.85
C ALA A 176 -8.78 -6.75 -13.60
N GLU A 177 -8.43 -5.76 -14.41
CA GLU A 177 -7.14 -5.73 -15.10
C GLU A 177 -5.97 -5.71 -14.12
N CYS A 178 -6.06 -4.86 -13.09
CA CYS A 178 -5.04 -4.76 -12.06
C CYS A 178 -4.79 -6.10 -11.36
N ILE A 179 -5.86 -6.81 -10.97
CA ILE A 179 -5.76 -8.14 -10.34
C ILE A 179 -5.19 -9.17 -11.31
N ASN A 180 -5.60 -9.17 -12.58
CA ASN A 180 -5.07 -10.08 -13.58
C ASN A 180 -3.57 -9.88 -13.81
N ASN A 181 -3.12 -8.64 -13.91
CA ASN A 181 -1.70 -8.30 -14.03
C ASN A 181 -0.90 -8.81 -12.82
N MET A 182 -1.42 -8.60 -11.61
CA MET A 182 -0.80 -9.12 -10.38
C MET A 182 -0.69 -10.64 -10.39
N ILE A 183 -1.77 -11.35 -10.75
CA ILE A 183 -1.77 -12.82 -10.79
C ILE A 183 -0.76 -13.34 -11.81
N GLN A 184 -0.70 -12.75 -13.02
CA GLN A 184 0.26 -13.13 -14.04
C GLN A 184 1.69 -12.94 -13.55
N TYR A 185 1.99 -11.78 -12.98
CA TYR A 185 3.32 -11.48 -12.46
C TYR A 185 3.75 -12.44 -11.34
N LEU A 186 2.85 -12.72 -10.38
CA LEU A 186 3.12 -13.65 -9.29
C LEU A 186 3.35 -15.09 -9.75
N ASN A 187 2.70 -15.52 -10.85
CA ASN A 187 2.92 -16.85 -11.43
C ASN A 187 4.28 -16.99 -12.13
N GLU A 188 4.90 -15.90 -12.55
CA GLU A 188 6.21 -15.89 -13.19
C GLU A 188 7.37 -15.63 -12.22
N LEU A 189 7.06 -15.14 -11.03
CA LEU A 189 8.04 -14.88 -9.96
C LEU A 189 8.51 -16.21 -9.37
N GLU A 190 9.84 -16.40 -9.31
CA GLU A 190 10.43 -17.57 -8.66
C GLU A 190 11.30 -17.11 -7.49
N LEU A 191 11.06 -17.67 -6.30
CA LEU A 191 11.79 -17.37 -5.07
C LEU A 191 12.00 -18.67 -4.28
N GLU A 192 13.27 -18.94 -3.93
CA GLU A 192 13.66 -20.09 -3.11
C GLU A 192 14.67 -19.66 -2.02
#